data_d322dffc70403760072bf7717fb0cbd5
#
_entry.id   d322dffc70403760072bf7717fb0cbd5
#
_cell.length_a   1.000
_cell.length_b   1.000
_cell.length_c   1.000
_cell.angle_alpha   90.00
_cell.angle_beta   90.00
_cell.angle_gamma   90.00
#
_symmetry.space_group_name_H-M   'P 1'
#
loop_
_entity.id
_entity.type
_entity.pdbx_description
1 polymer ?
#
loop_
_entity_poly.entity_id
_entity_poly.type
_entity_poly.pdbx_seq_one_letter_code
_entity_poly.pdbx_strand_id
1 'polypeptide(L)'
;MFDFLIVGAGFSGAVIAERLASQLDKKVLIVDRRNHIAGNAYDHYDDAGILIHKYGPHIFHTNSRDVFDYLSKFTAWRGYQHWVKACVDGQMVPMPINLDTINLLYGLNLNSMQVEDFFASQAEKVEQIRTSEDVVVSKVGRELYNKFFKNYTKKQWDLDPSELDASVTSRVPTRTNRDPRYFTDSYQAMPKHGFTRMFENLLDHPNIKVLLNCDYREVMDFVPYKSIVYTGPVDEFFDYRFGKLPYRSINFQHETHNQEKFQDAPVVNYPNDYAYTRITEFKYLTGQEHSKTSIVYEFPTAEGDPYYPIPRPENAAVYKQYQELASETKNVWFAGRLATYKYYNMDQCVAQALSTFKKIAAEHGE
;
A
#
# COMPACT_ATOMS: atom_id res chain seq x y z
N MET A 1 11.93 32.67 -0.83
CA MET A 1 11.03 32.26 0.26
C MET A 1 9.97 31.35 -0.33
N PHE A 2 9.75 30.19 0.28
CA PHE A 2 8.68 29.26 -0.09
C PHE A 2 7.42 29.52 0.75
N ASP A 3 6.26 29.25 0.20
CA ASP A 3 5.02 29.29 0.97
C ASP A 3 4.87 28.00 1.80
N PHE A 4 5.26 26.87 1.21
CA PHE A 4 5.19 25.58 1.88
C PHE A 4 6.49 24.79 1.76
N LEU A 5 6.89 24.19 2.89
CA LEU A 5 7.85 23.09 2.95
C LEU A 5 7.05 21.78 3.06
N ILE A 6 7.23 20.88 2.11
CA ILE A 6 6.56 19.56 2.12
C ILE A 6 7.61 18.48 2.40
N VAL A 7 7.38 17.72 3.46
CA VAL A 7 8.25 16.62 3.88
C VAL A 7 7.69 15.30 3.34
N GLY A 8 8.39 14.73 2.38
CA GLY A 8 8.05 13.49 1.67
C GLY A 8 7.53 13.71 0.25
N ALA A 9 8.16 13.04 -0.72
CA ALA A 9 7.85 13.09 -2.15
C ALA A 9 6.97 11.91 -2.63
N GLY A 10 6.23 11.26 -1.73
CA GLY A 10 5.24 10.24 -2.05
C GLY A 10 3.88 10.84 -2.46
N PHE A 11 2.85 9.99 -2.65
CA PHE A 11 1.52 10.43 -3.11
C PHE A 11 0.96 11.61 -2.31
N SER A 12 1.02 11.56 -0.98
CA SER A 12 0.43 12.62 -0.15
C SER A 12 1.11 13.96 -0.35
N GLY A 13 2.45 14.00 -0.29
CA GLY A 13 3.21 15.24 -0.47
C GLY A 13 3.14 15.77 -1.90
N ALA A 14 3.29 14.91 -2.90
CA ALA A 14 3.28 15.29 -4.31
C ALA A 14 1.92 15.84 -4.76
N VAL A 15 0.80 15.22 -4.34
CA VAL A 15 -0.55 15.69 -4.65
C VAL A 15 -0.82 17.06 -4.02
N ILE A 16 -0.45 17.24 -2.75
CA ILE A 16 -0.64 18.54 -2.08
C ILE A 16 0.24 19.61 -2.75
N ALA A 17 1.51 19.29 -3.08
CA ALA A 17 2.41 20.20 -3.77
C ALA A 17 1.84 20.70 -5.10
N GLU A 18 1.38 19.74 -5.93
CA GLU A 18 0.78 20.05 -7.22
C GLU A 18 -0.46 20.94 -7.06
N ARG A 19 -1.36 20.61 -6.14
CA ARG A 19 -2.55 21.44 -5.89
C ARG A 19 -2.22 22.83 -5.38
N LEU A 20 -1.26 22.98 -4.45
CA LEU A 20 -0.81 24.27 -3.95
C LEU A 20 -0.22 25.13 -5.07
N ALA A 21 0.63 24.54 -5.91
CA ALA A 21 1.27 25.26 -7.01
C ALA A 21 0.28 25.61 -8.12
N SER A 22 -0.53 24.64 -8.58
CA SER A 22 -1.41 24.82 -9.74
C SER A 22 -2.70 25.59 -9.44
N GLN A 23 -3.23 25.51 -8.21
CA GLN A 23 -4.52 26.12 -7.86
C GLN A 23 -4.38 27.41 -7.07
N LEU A 24 -3.31 27.58 -6.30
CA LEU A 24 -3.11 28.73 -5.41
C LEU A 24 -1.83 29.51 -5.73
N ASP A 25 -1.13 29.16 -6.81
CA ASP A 25 0.13 29.80 -7.24
C ASP A 25 1.20 29.86 -6.12
N LYS A 26 1.18 28.90 -5.18
CA LYS A 26 2.12 28.87 -4.04
C LYS A 26 3.45 28.27 -4.46
N LYS A 27 4.54 28.82 -3.90
CA LYS A 27 5.89 28.28 -4.06
C LYS A 27 6.14 27.18 -3.04
N VAL A 28 6.48 26.00 -3.52
CA VAL A 28 6.61 24.76 -2.75
C VAL A 28 8.01 24.20 -2.84
N LEU A 29 8.62 23.85 -1.71
CA LEU A 29 9.80 23.02 -1.63
C LEU A 29 9.41 21.65 -1.08
N ILE A 30 9.64 20.60 -1.85
CA ILE A 30 9.53 19.20 -1.38
C ILE A 30 10.92 18.74 -0.94
N VAL A 31 11.00 18.12 0.23
CA VAL A 31 12.22 17.51 0.75
C VAL A 31 11.96 16.04 1.03
N ASP A 32 12.84 15.15 0.53
CA ASP A 32 12.77 13.72 0.82
C ASP A 32 14.17 13.18 1.16
N ARG A 33 14.26 12.35 2.21
CA ARG A 33 15.50 11.70 2.62
C ARG A 33 15.97 10.62 1.64
N ARG A 34 15.08 10.12 0.78
CA ARG A 34 15.41 9.17 -0.28
C ARG A 34 16.00 9.89 -1.50
N ASN A 35 16.70 9.14 -2.33
CA ASN A 35 17.30 9.64 -3.56
C ASN A 35 16.35 9.66 -4.77
N HIS A 36 15.06 9.52 -4.53
CA HIS A 36 14.02 9.43 -5.56
C HIS A 36 12.68 10.00 -5.08
N ILE A 37 11.85 10.42 -6.02
CA ILE A 37 10.43 10.77 -5.83
C ILE A 37 9.55 9.52 -5.79
N ALA A 38 8.25 9.68 -5.73
CA ALA A 38 7.20 8.66 -5.72
C ALA A 38 7.08 7.84 -4.42
N GLY A 39 7.94 8.09 -3.41
CA GLY A 39 7.85 7.39 -2.14
C GLY A 39 7.91 5.86 -2.29
N ASN A 40 6.96 5.15 -1.70
CA ASN A 40 6.91 3.68 -1.81
C ASN A 40 6.46 3.19 -3.19
N ALA A 41 5.83 4.03 -4.01
CA ALA A 41 5.44 3.66 -5.38
C ALA A 41 6.58 3.81 -6.40
N TYR A 42 7.79 4.15 -5.95
CA TYR A 42 8.95 4.30 -6.83
C TYR A 42 9.25 3.03 -7.61
N ASP A 43 9.33 3.19 -8.92
CA ASP A 43 9.73 2.17 -9.86
C ASP A 43 10.89 2.67 -10.74
N HIS A 44 11.67 1.75 -11.24
CA HIS A 44 12.83 2.05 -12.09
C HIS A 44 13.16 0.84 -12.95
N TYR A 45 13.91 1.06 -14.00
CA TYR A 45 14.49 -0.04 -14.81
C TYR A 45 15.68 -0.64 -14.07
N ASP A 46 15.70 -1.96 -13.94
CA ASP A 46 16.86 -2.69 -13.45
C ASP A 46 17.98 -2.80 -14.51
N ASP A 47 19.08 -3.46 -14.17
CA ASP A 47 20.22 -3.63 -15.07
C ASP A 47 19.89 -4.44 -16.35
N ALA A 48 18.80 -5.22 -16.32
CA ALA A 48 18.30 -5.95 -17.49
C ALA A 48 17.35 -5.11 -18.36
N GLY A 49 16.95 -3.91 -17.92
CA GLY A 49 15.99 -3.06 -18.60
C GLY A 49 14.54 -3.44 -18.31
N ILE A 50 14.28 -4.13 -17.22
CA ILE A 50 12.93 -4.48 -16.75
C ILE A 50 12.47 -3.45 -15.74
N LEU A 51 11.26 -2.89 -15.92
CA LEU A 51 10.66 -1.95 -14.99
C LEU A 51 10.21 -2.70 -13.73
N ILE A 52 10.85 -2.41 -12.61
CA ILE A 52 10.60 -3.03 -11.31
C ILE A 52 10.12 -2.00 -10.29
N HIS A 53 9.33 -2.44 -9.32
CA HIS A 53 8.93 -1.63 -8.17
C HIS A 53 9.90 -1.89 -7.01
N LYS A 54 10.58 -0.86 -6.56
CA LYS A 54 11.63 -1.00 -5.52
C LYS A 54 11.09 -1.52 -4.20
N TYR A 55 9.87 -1.15 -3.85
CA TYR A 55 9.24 -1.44 -2.56
C TYR A 55 8.04 -2.40 -2.68
N GLY A 56 8.20 -3.43 -3.51
CA GLY A 56 7.16 -4.43 -3.77
C GLY A 56 6.03 -3.94 -4.68
N PRO A 57 5.06 -4.80 -5.00
CA PRO A 57 4.03 -4.48 -5.99
C PRO A 57 3.12 -3.35 -5.53
N HIS A 58 2.99 -2.35 -6.36
CA HIS A 58 2.01 -1.28 -6.23
C HIS A 58 1.04 -1.38 -7.40
N ILE A 59 -0.23 -1.67 -7.12
CA ILE A 59 -1.30 -1.83 -8.11
C ILE A 59 -2.34 -0.76 -7.83
N PHE A 60 -2.64 0.07 -8.83
CA PHE A 60 -3.63 1.12 -8.66
C PHE A 60 -5.05 0.56 -8.89
N HIS A 61 -5.90 0.75 -7.90
CA HIS A 61 -7.32 0.43 -7.95
C HIS A 61 -8.10 1.45 -7.12
N THR A 62 -9.32 1.78 -7.54
CA THR A 62 -10.19 2.70 -6.82
C THR A 62 -11.64 2.62 -7.31
N ASN A 63 -12.58 2.96 -6.44
CA ASN A 63 -13.96 3.26 -6.82
C ASN A 63 -14.22 4.77 -6.96
N SER A 64 -13.24 5.61 -6.59
CA SER A 64 -13.35 7.06 -6.69
C SER A 64 -13.03 7.55 -8.09
N ARG A 65 -14.04 8.02 -8.79
CA ARG A 65 -13.87 8.68 -10.09
C ARG A 65 -13.00 9.93 -9.97
N ASP A 66 -13.17 10.72 -8.92
CA ASP A 66 -12.42 11.96 -8.71
C ASP A 66 -10.92 11.70 -8.59
N VAL A 67 -10.54 10.63 -7.87
CA VAL A 67 -9.12 10.22 -7.73
C VAL A 67 -8.57 9.72 -9.06
N PHE A 68 -9.33 8.89 -9.78
CA PHE A 68 -8.92 8.38 -11.08
C PHE A 68 -8.76 9.50 -12.11
N ASP A 69 -9.75 10.40 -12.23
CA ASP A 69 -9.74 11.54 -13.16
C ASP A 69 -8.62 12.53 -12.81
N TYR A 70 -8.34 12.72 -11.52
CA TYR A 70 -7.22 13.56 -11.07
C TYR A 70 -5.87 13.01 -11.53
N LEU A 71 -5.58 11.75 -11.24
CA LEU A 71 -4.30 11.11 -11.62
C LEU A 71 -4.17 10.93 -13.13
N SER A 72 -5.26 10.79 -13.85
CA SER A 72 -5.30 10.67 -15.31
C SER A 72 -4.76 11.90 -16.05
N LYS A 73 -4.61 13.03 -15.36
CA LYS A 73 -3.95 14.22 -15.91
C LYS A 73 -2.43 14.05 -16.06
N PHE A 74 -1.84 13.11 -15.34
CA PHE A 74 -0.38 12.94 -15.22
C PHE A 74 0.13 11.63 -15.81
N THR A 75 -0.77 10.73 -16.21
CA THR A 75 -0.39 9.46 -16.84
C THR A 75 -1.46 8.96 -17.81
N ALA A 76 -1.04 8.19 -18.81
CA ALA A 76 -1.91 7.29 -19.50
C ALA A 76 -2.00 5.96 -18.74
N TRP A 77 -3.15 5.34 -18.73
CA TRP A 77 -3.40 4.09 -18.04
C TRP A 77 -3.34 2.88 -18.97
N ARG A 78 -2.78 1.79 -18.47
CA ARG A 78 -2.94 0.44 -19.01
C ARG A 78 -3.92 -0.32 -18.12
N GLY A 79 -5.03 -0.78 -18.67
CA GLY A 79 -5.99 -1.61 -17.92
C GLY A 79 -5.28 -2.85 -17.35
N TYR A 80 -5.46 -3.11 -16.06
CA TYR A 80 -4.84 -4.24 -15.40
C TYR A 80 -5.71 -4.71 -14.22
N GLN A 81 -6.15 -5.95 -14.29
CA GLN A 81 -6.86 -6.60 -13.19
C GLN A 81 -5.91 -7.55 -12.47
N HIS A 82 -5.65 -7.26 -11.21
CA HIS A 82 -4.71 -8.03 -10.41
C HIS A 82 -5.31 -9.37 -9.98
N TRP A 83 -4.51 -10.41 -10.05
CA TRP A 83 -4.84 -11.74 -9.58
C TRP A 83 -3.62 -12.37 -8.90
N VAL A 84 -3.86 -13.29 -7.98
CA VAL A 84 -2.86 -13.88 -7.10
C VAL A 84 -3.10 -15.39 -7.02
N LYS A 85 -2.04 -16.16 -6.88
CA LYS A 85 -2.09 -17.55 -6.45
C LYS A 85 -1.51 -17.69 -5.04
N ALA A 86 -1.88 -18.75 -4.35
CA ALA A 86 -1.24 -19.18 -3.11
C ALA A 86 -0.68 -20.59 -3.29
N CYS A 87 0.52 -20.82 -2.80
CA CYS A 87 1.08 -22.15 -2.65
C CYS A 87 0.60 -22.76 -1.33
N VAL A 88 -0.28 -23.75 -1.40
CA VAL A 88 -0.89 -24.40 -0.25
C VAL A 88 -0.82 -25.90 -0.43
N ASP A 89 -0.22 -26.60 0.52
CA ASP A 89 -0.01 -28.06 0.47
C ASP A 89 0.68 -28.53 -0.85
N GLY A 90 1.62 -27.71 -1.35
CA GLY A 90 2.34 -27.95 -2.62
C GLY A 90 1.52 -27.66 -3.88
N GLN A 91 0.31 -27.15 -3.78
CA GLN A 91 -0.56 -26.82 -4.91
C GLN A 91 -0.66 -25.29 -5.12
N MET A 92 -0.67 -24.86 -6.39
CA MET A 92 -0.89 -23.46 -6.76
C MET A 92 -2.37 -23.20 -7.00
N VAL A 93 -3.03 -22.57 -6.04
CA VAL A 93 -4.49 -22.30 -6.07
C VAL A 93 -4.78 -20.80 -6.14
N PRO A 94 -5.93 -20.39 -6.71
CA PRO A 94 -6.33 -18.97 -6.74
C PRO A 94 -6.47 -18.37 -5.33
N MET A 95 -6.08 -17.09 -5.20
CA MET A 95 -6.31 -16.25 -4.03
C MET A 95 -6.83 -14.87 -4.50
N PRO A 96 -7.94 -14.31 -4.00
CA PRO A 96 -8.77 -14.78 -2.86
C PRO A 96 -9.41 -16.15 -3.07
N ILE A 97 -9.72 -16.83 -1.95
CA ILE A 97 -10.38 -18.13 -1.97
C ILE A 97 -11.69 -18.03 -2.78
N ASN A 98 -11.83 -18.89 -3.78
CA ASN A 98 -12.97 -18.95 -4.68
C ASN A 98 -13.36 -20.40 -4.99
N LEU A 99 -14.34 -20.62 -5.89
CA LEU A 99 -14.79 -21.94 -6.30
C LEU A 99 -13.64 -22.82 -6.81
N ASP A 100 -12.73 -22.28 -7.64
CA ASP A 100 -11.60 -23.02 -8.18
C ASP A 100 -10.56 -23.35 -7.10
N THR A 101 -10.39 -22.49 -6.11
CA THR A 101 -9.52 -22.77 -4.95
C THR A 101 -9.97 -24.05 -4.23
N ILE A 102 -11.26 -24.18 -3.96
CA ILE A 102 -11.82 -25.33 -3.24
C ILE A 102 -11.75 -26.59 -4.09
N ASN A 103 -12.14 -26.48 -5.37
CA ASN A 103 -12.13 -27.63 -6.27
C ASN A 103 -10.71 -28.17 -6.49
N LEU A 104 -9.72 -27.29 -6.68
CA LEU A 104 -8.32 -27.70 -6.86
C LEU A 104 -7.74 -28.29 -5.57
N LEU A 105 -7.92 -27.60 -4.44
CA LEU A 105 -7.29 -27.98 -3.17
C LEU A 105 -7.78 -29.35 -2.67
N TYR A 106 -9.07 -29.66 -2.87
CA TYR A 106 -9.70 -30.87 -2.35
C TYR A 106 -10.01 -31.92 -3.43
N GLY A 107 -9.65 -31.67 -4.69
CA GLY A 107 -9.95 -32.59 -5.80
C GLY A 107 -11.45 -32.75 -6.03
N LEU A 108 -12.24 -31.68 -5.80
CA LEU A 108 -13.70 -31.67 -5.92
C LEU A 108 -14.13 -31.08 -7.27
N ASN A 109 -15.42 -31.22 -7.57
CA ASN A 109 -16.05 -30.60 -8.74
C ASN A 109 -17.40 -29.95 -8.33
N LEU A 110 -17.33 -29.04 -7.37
CA LEU A 110 -18.47 -28.30 -6.87
C LEU A 110 -18.88 -27.18 -7.85
N ASN A 111 -20.16 -26.86 -7.85
CA ASN A 111 -20.71 -25.64 -8.44
C ASN A 111 -20.81 -24.51 -7.38
N SER A 112 -21.26 -23.32 -7.77
CA SER A 112 -21.34 -22.15 -6.89
C SER A 112 -22.24 -22.36 -5.66
N MET A 113 -23.37 -23.06 -5.81
CA MET A 113 -24.27 -23.38 -4.70
C MET A 113 -23.62 -24.36 -3.73
N GLN A 114 -23.01 -25.40 -4.25
CA GLN A 114 -22.34 -26.43 -3.45
C GLN A 114 -21.13 -25.88 -2.69
N VAL A 115 -20.38 -24.91 -3.26
CA VAL A 115 -19.28 -24.28 -2.54
C VAL A 115 -19.78 -23.34 -1.45
N GLU A 116 -20.94 -22.73 -1.62
CA GLU A 116 -21.59 -21.96 -0.57
C GLU A 116 -21.97 -22.86 0.62
N ASP A 117 -22.59 -24.03 0.35
CA ASP A 117 -22.89 -25.04 1.36
C ASP A 117 -21.60 -25.57 2.02
N PHE A 118 -20.53 -25.76 1.23
CA PHE A 118 -19.23 -26.16 1.76
C PHE A 118 -18.71 -25.14 2.76
N PHE A 119 -18.68 -23.84 2.42
CA PHE A 119 -18.25 -22.79 3.36
C PHE A 119 -19.15 -22.75 4.60
N ALA A 120 -20.45 -22.81 4.43
CA ALA A 120 -21.40 -22.81 5.54
C ALA A 120 -21.18 -24.00 6.50
N SER A 121 -20.81 -25.18 5.95
CA SER A 121 -20.54 -26.38 6.76
C SER A 121 -19.22 -26.30 7.54
N GLN A 122 -18.24 -25.52 7.04
CA GLN A 122 -16.93 -25.34 7.67
C GLN A 122 -16.87 -24.13 8.61
N ALA A 123 -17.74 -23.15 8.41
CA ALA A 123 -17.76 -21.90 9.18
C ALA A 123 -17.95 -22.15 10.67
N GLU A 124 -17.14 -21.48 11.50
CA GLU A 124 -17.29 -21.49 12.95
C GLU A 124 -18.29 -20.43 13.41
N LYS A 125 -19.11 -20.77 14.40
CA LYS A 125 -20.02 -19.78 15.00
C LYS A 125 -19.21 -18.84 15.90
N VAL A 126 -19.14 -17.59 15.50
CA VAL A 126 -18.50 -16.50 16.25
C VAL A 126 -19.59 -15.54 16.73
N GLU A 127 -19.73 -15.35 18.05
CA GLU A 127 -20.76 -14.47 18.61
C GLU A 127 -20.51 -13.00 18.28
N GLN A 128 -19.23 -12.56 18.29
CA GLN A 128 -18.84 -11.20 17.98
C GLN A 128 -17.49 -11.19 17.25
N ILE A 129 -17.47 -10.68 16.03
CA ILE A 129 -16.26 -10.52 15.23
C ILE A 129 -15.47 -9.32 15.79
N ARG A 130 -14.28 -9.58 16.31
CA ARG A 130 -13.35 -8.58 16.86
C ARG A 130 -11.96 -8.66 16.24
N THR A 131 -11.53 -9.86 15.88
CA THR A 131 -10.16 -10.14 15.44
C THR A 131 -10.11 -10.59 13.99
N SER A 132 -8.93 -10.55 13.43
CA SER A 132 -8.65 -11.08 12.09
C SER A 132 -8.93 -12.57 11.96
N GLU A 133 -8.72 -13.34 13.03
CA GLU A 133 -9.08 -14.76 13.09
C GLU A 133 -10.59 -14.94 13.00
N ASP A 134 -11.37 -14.20 13.82
CA ASP A 134 -12.85 -14.27 13.85
C ASP A 134 -13.44 -14.06 12.46
N VAL A 135 -12.93 -13.08 11.72
CA VAL A 135 -13.40 -12.78 10.34
C VAL A 135 -13.27 -14.00 9.43
N VAL A 136 -12.13 -14.68 9.50
CA VAL A 136 -11.83 -15.76 8.55
C VAL A 136 -12.54 -17.04 8.97
N VAL A 137 -12.46 -17.43 10.24
CA VAL A 137 -13.08 -18.71 10.70
C VAL A 137 -14.58 -18.67 10.60
N SER A 138 -15.22 -17.50 10.78
CA SER A 138 -16.66 -17.33 10.59
C SER A 138 -17.13 -17.44 9.14
N LYS A 139 -16.23 -17.31 8.16
CA LYS A 139 -16.56 -17.38 6.73
C LYS A 139 -16.19 -18.73 6.10
N VAL A 140 -15.00 -19.23 6.38
CA VAL A 140 -14.42 -20.38 5.67
C VAL A 140 -13.95 -21.50 6.59
N GLY A 141 -14.04 -21.32 7.92
CA GLY A 141 -13.68 -22.32 8.91
C GLY A 141 -12.18 -22.41 9.22
N ARG A 142 -11.88 -23.22 10.22
CA ARG A 142 -10.54 -23.36 10.83
C ARG A 142 -9.50 -23.93 9.87
N GLU A 143 -9.88 -24.87 9.05
CA GLU A 143 -8.93 -25.52 8.14
C GLU A 143 -8.40 -24.54 7.10
N LEU A 144 -9.27 -23.84 6.38
CA LEU A 144 -8.86 -22.83 5.39
C LEU A 144 -8.16 -21.62 6.05
N TYR A 145 -8.56 -21.24 7.26
CA TYR A 145 -7.84 -20.25 8.05
C TYR A 145 -6.38 -20.68 8.29
N ASN A 146 -6.14 -21.91 8.73
CA ASN A 146 -4.78 -22.41 8.97
C ASN A 146 -3.95 -22.50 7.67
N LYS A 147 -4.58 -22.91 6.56
CA LYS A 147 -3.92 -23.09 5.28
C LYS A 147 -3.51 -21.75 4.60
N PHE A 148 -4.34 -20.72 4.68
CA PHE A 148 -4.16 -19.50 3.90
C PHE A 148 -3.80 -18.26 4.71
N PHE A 149 -4.27 -18.14 5.95
CA PHE A 149 -4.26 -16.86 6.68
C PHE A 149 -3.36 -16.85 7.90
N LYS A 150 -3.41 -17.88 8.73
CA LYS A 150 -2.76 -17.88 10.05
C LYS A 150 -1.27 -17.53 9.96
N ASN A 151 -0.51 -18.36 9.28
CA ASN A 151 0.94 -18.20 9.21
C ASN A 151 1.36 -17.05 8.28
N TYR A 152 0.60 -16.78 7.21
CA TYR A 152 0.83 -15.61 6.37
C TYR A 152 0.70 -14.31 7.19
N THR A 153 -0.37 -14.18 7.95
CA THR A 153 -0.62 -13.02 8.80
C THR A 153 0.42 -12.92 9.91
N LYS A 154 0.79 -14.05 10.51
CA LYS A 154 1.84 -14.08 11.53
C LYS A 154 3.20 -13.63 10.98
N LYS A 155 3.61 -14.07 9.79
CA LYS A 155 4.82 -13.56 9.13
C LYS A 155 4.74 -12.06 8.90
N GLN A 156 3.63 -11.58 8.32
CA GLN A 156 3.45 -10.18 7.93
C GLN A 156 3.45 -9.24 9.13
N TRP A 157 2.76 -9.62 10.21
CA TRP A 157 2.52 -8.73 11.35
C TRP A 157 3.34 -9.05 12.59
N ASP A 158 3.99 -10.23 12.63
CA ASP A 158 4.67 -10.77 13.81
C ASP A 158 3.76 -10.91 15.04
N LEU A 159 2.49 -11.13 14.76
CA LEU A 159 1.41 -11.28 15.73
C LEU A 159 0.47 -12.39 15.28
N ASP A 160 -0.14 -13.08 16.23
CA ASP A 160 -1.20 -14.03 15.90
C ASP A 160 -2.42 -13.27 15.38
N PRO A 161 -3.16 -13.77 14.36
CA PRO A 161 -4.37 -13.12 13.87
C PRO A 161 -5.45 -12.83 14.93
N SER A 162 -5.45 -13.58 16.03
CA SER A 162 -6.32 -13.33 17.18
C SER A 162 -5.96 -12.06 17.99
N GLU A 163 -4.76 -11.51 17.78
CA GLU A 163 -4.28 -10.27 18.41
C GLU A 163 -4.44 -9.03 17.51
N LEU A 164 -4.86 -9.22 16.27
CA LEU A 164 -5.02 -8.18 15.26
C LEU A 164 -6.48 -7.81 15.05
N ASP A 165 -6.72 -6.53 14.80
CA ASP A 165 -8.05 -6.01 14.45
C ASP A 165 -8.65 -6.71 13.22
N ALA A 166 -9.97 -6.88 13.21
CA ALA A 166 -10.73 -7.52 12.14
C ALA A 166 -10.45 -6.89 10.75
N SER A 167 -10.10 -5.60 10.67
CA SER A 167 -9.84 -4.89 9.44
C SER A 167 -8.66 -5.44 8.63
N VAL A 168 -7.73 -6.17 9.26
CA VAL A 168 -6.56 -6.75 8.57
C VAL A 168 -6.97 -7.78 7.52
N THR A 169 -7.93 -8.64 7.83
CA THR A 169 -8.38 -9.73 6.94
C THR A 169 -9.73 -9.48 6.29
N SER A 170 -10.57 -8.60 6.84
CA SER A 170 -11.94 -8.34 6.32
C SER A 170 -11.97 -7.84 4.87
N ARG A 171 -10.89 -7.22 4.40
CA ARG A 171 -10.73 -6.73 3.03
C ARG A 171 -10.44 -7.83 2.00
N VAL A 172 -10.07 -9.04 2.44
CA VAL A 172 -9.85 -10.17 1.53
C VAL A 172 -11.18 -10.88 1.31
N PRO A 173 -11.76 -10.84 0.10
CA PRO A 173 -13.05 -11.46 -0.14
C PRO A 173 -12.94 -12.99 -0.19
N THR A 174 -14.05 -13.65 0.09
CA THR A 174 -14.29 -15.08 -0.21
C THR A 174 -15.40 -15.16 -1.25
N ARG A 175 -15.24 -15.97 -2.28
CA ARG A 175 -16.16 -16.03 -3.41
C ARG A 175 -16.68 -17.44 -3.66
N THR A 176 -17.95 -17.53 -4.07
CA THR A 176 -18.59 -18.77 -4.49
C THR A 176 -18.54 -18.99 -6.00
N ASN A 177 -18.00 -18.04 -6.76
CA ASN A 177 -17.81 -18.13 -8.21
C ASN A 177 -16.31 -18.30 -8.57
N ARG A 178 -15.99 -18.26 -9.87
CA ARG A 178 -14.63 -18.43 -10.42
C ARG A 178 -13.87 -17.11 -10.65
N ASP A 179 -14.35 -15.98 -10.10
CA ASP A 179 -13.69 -14.69 -10.31
C ASP A 179 -12.31 -14.66 -9.60
N PRO A 180 -11.18 -14.61 -10.34
CA PRO A 180 -9.85 -14.64 -9.77
C PRO A 180 -9.33 -13.26 -9.38
N ARG A 181 -10.06 -12.18 -9.68
CA ARG A 181 -9.59 -10.82 -9.46
C ARG A 181 -9.37 -10.54 -7.98
N TYR A 182 -8.23 -9.99 -7.65
CA TYR A 182 -7.92 -9.63 -6.26
C TYR A 182 -8.78 -8.44 -5.80
N PHE A 183 -8.99 -7.45 -6.68
CA PHE A 183 -9.83 -6.28 -6.43
C PHE A 183 -11.12 -6.35 -7.25
N THR A 184 -12.16 -5.67 -6.76
CA THR A 184 -13.46 -5.53 -7.44
C THR A 184 -13.78 -4.09 -7.79
N ASP A 185 -12.83 -3.18 -7.57
CA ASP A 185 -12.98 -1.74 -7.83
C ASP A 185 -13.25 -1.45 -9.31
N SER A 186 -13.99 -0.37 -9.55
CA SER A 186 -14.41 0.04 -10.89
C SER A 186 -13.25 0.45 -11.79
N TYR A 187 -12.21 1.05 -11.18
CA TYR A 187 -10.99 1.47 -11.88
C TYR A 187 -9.82 0.63 -11.38
N GLN A 188 -9.24 -0.17 -12.28
CA GLN A 188 -8.08 -1.01 -12.01
C GLN A 188 -7.10 -0.85 -13.17
N ALA A 189 -5.94 -0.29 -12.91
CA ALA A 189 -4.98 0.03 -13.96
C ALA A 189 -3.57 0.20 -13.41
N MET A 190 -2.59 0.17 -14.32
CA MET A 190 -1.20 0.54 -14.05
C MET A 190 -0.83 1.77 -14.88
N PRO A 191 -0.03 2.71 -14.37
CA PRO A 191 0.53 3.78 -15.17
C PRO A 191 1.30 3.19 -16.35
N LYS A 192 0.98 3.61 -17.57
CA LYS A 192 1.54 3.01 -18.79
C LYS A 192 3.07 3.06 -18.85
N HIS A 193 3.66 4.10 -18.26
CA HIS A 193 5.10 4.35 -18.25
C HIS A 193 5.71 4.31 -16.85
N GLY A 194 5.02 3.64 -15.90
CA GLY A 194 5.42 3.52 -14.50
C GLY A 194 4.96 4.68 -13.61
N PHE A 195 5.04 4.43 -12.31
CA PHE A 195 4.66 5.41 -11.31
C PHE A 195 5.63 6.58 -11.25
N THR A 196 6.94 6.34 -11.32
CA THR A 196 7.94 7.40 -11.27
C THR A 196 7.71 8.43 -12.37
N ARG A 197 7.41 7.97 -13.61
CA ARG A 197 7.08 8.88 -14.70
C ARG A 197 5.79 9.67 -14.45
N MET A 198 4.79 9.08 -13.83
CA MET A 198 3.58 9.80 -13.42
C MET A 198 3.91 10.89 -12.40
N PHE A 199 4.79 10.61 -11.44
CA PHE A 199 5.23 11.60 -10.45
C PHE A 199 6.09 12.71 -11.06
N GLU A 200 6.95 12.41 -12.03
CA GLU A 200 7.67 13.44 -12.80
C GLU A 200 6.69 14.44 -13.43
N ASN A 201 5.65 13.93 -14.10
CA ASN A 201 4.62 14.77 -14.70
C ASN A 201 3.80 15.54 -13.64
N LEU A 202 3.49 14.90 -12.50
CA LEU A 202 2.75 15.52 -11.39
C LEU A 202 3.53 16.69 -10.78
N LEU A 203 4.83 16.60 -10.70
CA LEU A 203 5.71 17.58 -10.07
C LEU A 203 6.32 18.59 -11.08
N ASP A 204 6.02 18.45 -12.36
CA ASP A 204 6.49 19.36 -13.42
C ASP A 204 5.72 20.70 -13.37
N HIS A 205 6.11 21.55 -12.43
CA HIS A 205 5.54 22.87 -12.25
C HIS A 205 6.62 23.89 -11.82
N PRO A 206 6.67 25.11 -12.38
CA PRO A 206 7.73 26.08 -12.08
C PRO A 206 7.82 26.46 -10.59
N ASN A 207 6.70 26.43 -9.88
CA ASN A 207 6.60 26.74 -8.45
C ASN A 207 6.96 25.56 -7.54
N ILE A 208 7.23 24.37 -8.07
CA ILE A 208 7.65 23.21 -7.29
C ILE A 208 9.17 23.02 -7.43
N LYS A 209 9.84 22.91 -6.30
CA LYS A 209 11.23 22.50 -6.22
C LYS A 209 11.34 21.23 -5.37
N VAL A 210 12.20 20.30 -5.78
CA VAL A 210 12.39 19.03 -5.10
C VAL A 210 13.85 18.91 -4.68
N LEU A 211 14.07 18.62 -3.40
CA LEU A 211 15.37 18.33 -2.81
C LEU A 211 15.36 16.90 -2.27
N LEU A 212 16.16 16.04 -2.86
CA LEU A 212 16.31 14.63 -2.50
C LEU A 212 17.61 14.41 -1.70
N ASN A 213 17.74 13.23 -1.07
CA ASN A 213 18.87 12.87 -0.18
C ASN A 213 19.04 13.88 0.97
N CYS A 214 17.96 14.42 1.51
CA CYS A 214 18.01 15.45 2.52
C CYS A 214 16.92 15.23 3.57
N ASP A 215 17.28 15.20 4.83
CA ASP A 215 16.31 15.26 5.92
C ASP A 215 15.78 16.70 6.05
N TYR A 216 14.47 16.86 6.28
CA TYR A 216 13.85 18.18 6.38
C TYR A 216 14.46 19.02 7.53
N ARG A 217 14.94 18.38 8.60
CA ARG A 217 15.62 19.04 9.72
C ARG A 217 16.92 19.73 9.30
N GLU A 218 17.58 19.24 8.25
CA GLU A 218 18.80 19.86 7.73
C GLU A 218 18.55 21.19 7.02
N VAL A 219 17.35 21.42 6.54
CA VAL A 219 17.01 22.61 5.74
C VAL A 219 16.01 23.57 6.40
N MET A 220 15.24 23.11 7.37
CA MET A 220 14.16 23.90 7.95
C MET A 220 14.63 25.21 8.60
N ASP A 221 15.85 25.25 9.12
CA ASP A 221 16.43 26.44 9.76
C ASP A 221 17.08 27.41 8.75
N PHE A 222 17.37 26.95 7.53
CA PHE A 222 18.08 27.73 6.51
C PHE A 222 17.20 28.18 5.35
N VAL A 223 16.13 27.46 5.09
CA VAL A 223 15.20 27.75 3.99
C VAL A 223 13.95 28.42 4.54
N PRO A 224 13.69 29.70 4.22
CA PRO A 224 12.49 30.39 4.72
C PRO A 224 11.22 29.85 4.07
N TYR A 225 10.27 29.43 4.88
CA TYR A 225 8.94 28.96 4.50
C TYR A 225 7.88 29.47 5.49
N LYS A 226 6.57 29.38 5.15
CA LYS A 226 5.46 29.84 5.99
C LYS A 226 4.76 28.68 6.73
N SER A 227 4.60 27.54 6.06
CA SER A 227 3.89 26.38 6.60
C SER A 227 4.56 25.08 6.17
N ILE A 228 4.34 24.02 6.95
CA ILE A 228 4.85 22.66 6.67
C ILE A 228 3.67 21.73 6.34
N VAL A 229 3.87 20.87 5.35
CA VAL A 229 3.08 19.65 5.16
C VAL A 229 3.98 18.46 5.49
N TYR A 230 3.66 17.73 6.54
CA TYR A 230 4.47 16.61 7.01
C TYR A 230 3.80 15.27 6.68
N THR A 231 4.51 14.39 5.96
CA THR A 231 3.99 13.08 5.55
C THR A 231 4.76 11.89 6.14
N GLY A 232 5.76 12.16 6.98
CA GLY A 232 6.53 11.16 7.71
C GLY A 232 5.81 10.61 8.95
N PRO A 233 6.46 9.75 9.74
CA PRO A 233 5.91 9.24 10.99
C PRO A 233 5.63 10.37 11.97
N VAL A 234 4.40 10.44 12.50
CA VAL A 234 3.97 11.53 13.39
C VAL A 234 4.75 11.54 14.71
N ASP A 235 5.10 10.38 15.23
CA ASP A 235 5.89 10.21 16.44
C ASP A 235 7.33 10.74 16.26
N GLU A 236 7.93 10.57 15.07
CA GLU A 236 9.24 11.12 14.72
C GLU A 236 9.21 12.66 14.68
N PHE A 237 8.12 13.26 14.19
CA PHE A 237 7.96 14.72 14.17
C PHE A 237 8.01 15.32 15.58
N PHE A 238 7.43 14.64 16.55
CA PHE A 238 7.37 15.05 17.96
C PHE A 238 8.45 14.41 18.83
N ASP A 239 9.59 13.97 18.24
CA ASP A 239 10.74 13.39 18.94
C ASP A 239 10.35 12.25 19.89
N TYR A 240 9.37 11.43 19.47
CA TYR A 240 8.89 10.25 20.21
C TYR A 240 8.37 10.54 21.62
N ARG A 241 7.83 11.73 21.88
CA ARG A 241 7.40 12.23 23.19
C ARG A 241 6.49 11.25 23.96
N PHE A 242 5.62 10.52 23.26
CA PHE A 242 4.72 9.52 23.84
C PHE A 242 5.17 8.08 23.57
N GLY A 243 6.42 7.89 23.14
CA GLY A 243 6.97 6.62 22.71
C GLY A 243 6.82 6.39 21.20
N LYS A 244 7.58 5.41 20.68
CA LYS A 244 7.54 5.03 19.28
C LYS A 244 6.23 4.33 18.93
N LEU A 245 5.62 4.74 17.84
CA LEU A 245 4.52 4.00 17.22
C LEU A 245 5.09 2.78 16.47
N PRO A 246 4.55 1.58 16.71
CA PRO A 246 5.06 0.40 16.04
C PRO A 246 4.61 0.31 14.59
N TYR A 247 5.55 -0.03 13.72
CA TYR A 247 5.33 -0.28 12.29
C TYR A 247 5.90 -1.64 11.91
N ARG A 248 5.37 -2.22 10.85
CA ARG A 248 6.03 -3.32 10.14
C ARG A 248 6.80 -2.78 8.95
N SER A 249 7.92 -3.41 8.69
CA SER A 249 8.78 -3.18 7.54
C SER A 249 8.85 -4.42 6.67
N ILE A 250 9.47 -4.30 5.50
CA ILE A 250 9.71 -5.39 4.56
C ILE A 250 11.12 -5.25 4.01
N ASN A 251 11.86 -6.35 4.01
CA ASN A 251 13.09 -6.48 3.25
C ASN A 251 12.74 -7.06 1.86
N PHE A 252 13.09 -6.33 0.81
CA PHE A 252 12.83 -6.68 -0.58
C PHE A 252 14.10 -7.26 -1.20
N GLN A 253 14.05 -8.52 -1.65
CA GLN A 253 15.15 -9.16 -2.36
C GLN A 253 14.78 -9.32 -3.83
N HIS A 254 15.41 -8.52 -4.69
CA HIS A 254 15.18 -8.54 -6.13
C HIS A 254 16.14 -9.49 -6.81
N GLU A 255 15.62 -10.26 -7.78
CA GLU A 255 16.39 -11.15 -8.62
C GLU A 255 15.95 -11.05 -10.08
N THR A 256 16.92 -11.16 -11.00
CA THR A 256 16.67 -11.22 -12.43
C THR A 256 17.04 -12.60 -12.94
N HIS A 257 16.10 -13.23 -13.66
CA HIS A 257 16.25 -14.58 -14.21
C HIS A 257 16.36 -14.55 -15.73
N ASN A 258 17.22 -15.43 -16.28
CA ASN A 258 17.42 -15.55 -17.71
C ASN A 258 16.39 -16.50 -18.35
N GLN A 259 15.12 -16.17 -18.13
CA GLN A 259 13.94 -16.88 -18.66
C GLN A 259 12.78 -15.90 -18.82
N GLU A 260 11.87 -16.20 -19.73
CA GLU A 260 10.76 -15.30 -20.04
C GLU A 260 9.76 -15.11 -18.88
N LYS A 261 9.49 -16.17 -18.13
CA LYS A 261 8.61 -16.17 -16.96
C LYS A 261 9.20 -17.01 -15.85
N PHE A 262 9.01 -16.55 -14.61
CA PHE A 262 9.42 -17.25 -13.40
C PHE A 262 8.28 -18.05 -12.79
N GLN A 263 7.06 -17.51 -12.84
CA GLN A 263 5.87 -18.11 -12.25
C GLN A 263 4.63 -17.85 -13.11
N ASP A 264 3.53 -18.58 -12.83
CA ASP A 264 2.29 -18.49 -13.61
C ASP A 264 1.28 -17.50 -13.02
N ALA A 265 1.75 -16.51 -12.26
CA ALA A 265 0.91 -15.47 -11.65
C ALA A 265 1.72 -14.22 -11.40
N PRO A 266 1.08 -13.02 -11.40
CA PRO A 266 1.77 -11.78 -11.01
C PRO A 266 2.35 -11.85 -9.61
N VAL A 267 1.59 -12.47 -8.68
CA VAL A 267 1.99 -12.70 -7.30
C VAL A 267 1.64 -14.11 -6.88
N VAL A 268 2.57 -14.76 -6.21
CA VAL A 268 2.34 -16.04 -5.52
C VAL A 268 2.60 -15.83 -4.02
N ASN A 269 1.59 -16.11 -3.21
CA ASN A 269 1.68 -16.10 -1.76
C ASN A 269 2.17 -17.47 -1.25
N TYR A 270 3.01 -17.43 -0.22
CA TYR A 270 3.53 -18.62 0.46
C TYR A 270 3.15 -18.58 1.95
N PRO A 271 1.94 -18.99 2.33
CA PRO A 271 1.47 -18.88 3.70
C PRO A 271 2.33 -19.66 4.69
N ASN A 272 2.64 -20.91 4.39
CA ASN A 272 3.18 -21.88 5.36
C ASN A 272 4.65 -22.24 5.14
N ASP A 273 5.09 -22.20 3.88
CA ASP A 273 6.47 -22.52 3.49
C ASP A 273 7.36 -21.29 3.73
N TYR A 274 8.59 -21.30 3.51
CA TYR A 274 9.58 -20.22 3.44
C TYR A 274 9.42 -19.04 4.42
N ALA A 275 10.46 -18.26 4.59
CA ALA A 275 10.46 -17.06 5.43
C ALA A 275 9.79 -15.84 4.74
N TYR A 276 9.83 -15.78 3.40
CA TYR A 276 9.11 -14.75 2.66
C TYR A 276 7.60 -15.01 2.61
N THR A 277 6.84 -13.95 2.47
CA THR A 277 5.37 -14.06 2.35
C THR A 277 4.90 -14.26 0.93
N ARG A 278 5.62 -13.66 -0.05
CA ARG A 278 5.22 -13.72 -1.46
C ARG A 278 6.37 -13.44 -2.41
N ILE A 279 6.17 -13.85 -3.65
CA ILE A 279 7.01 -13.50 -4.79
C ILE A 279 6.15 -12.71 -5.78
N THR A 280 6.66 -11.57 -6.25
CA THR A 280 6.05 -10.78 -7.32
C THR A 280 6.91 -10.84 -8.56
N GLU A 281 6.30 -11.06 -9.73
CA GLU A 281 6.93 -10.98 -11.04
C GLU A 281 6.45 -9.74 -11.79
N PHE A 282 7.37 -8.80 -12.06
CA PHE A 282 7.00 -7.44 -12.45
C PHE A 282 6.43 -7.30 -13.86
N LYS A 283 6.84 -8.14 -14.82
CA LYS A 283 6.35 -8.05 -16.20
C LYS A 283 4.84 -8.22 -16.33
N TYR A 284 4.22 -9.00 -15.43
CA TYR A 284 2.75 -9.05 -15.37
C TYR A 284 2.14 -7.70 -15.03
N LEU A 285 2.75 -6.97 -14.07
CA LEU A 285 2.26 -5.67 -13.61
C LEU A 285 2.46 -4.59 -14.67
N THR A 286 3.64 -4.56 -15.28
CA THR A 286 4.05 -3.52 -16.25
C THR A 286 3.56 -3.78 -17.66
N GLY A 287 3.28 -5.05 -18.00
CA GLY A 287 2.95 -5.48 -19.38
C GLY A 287 4.13 -5.45 -20.32
N GLN A 288 5.35 -5.39 -19.79
CA GLN A 288 6.57 -5.37 -20.58
C GLN A 288 6.86 -6.76 -21.18
N GLU A 289 7.21 -6.80 -22.44
CA GLU A 289 7.74 -7.99 -23.11
C GLU A 289 9.26 -7.99 -23.04
N HIS A 290 9.86 -9.06 -22.52
CA HIS A 290 11.30 -9.19 -22.38
C HIS A 290 11.70 -10.66 -22.25
N SER A 291 12.86 -11.05 -22.81
CA SER A 291 13.39 -12.43 -22.74
C SER A 291 13.84 -12.86 -21.35
N LYS A 292 14.12 -11.89 -20.46
CA LYS A 292 14.41 -12.10 -19.04
C LYS A 292 13.20 -11.68 -18.20
N THR A 293 13.18 -12.08 -16.93
CA THR A 293 12.18 -11.61 -15.97
C THR A 293 12.81 -11.21 -14.65
N SER A 294 12.24 -10.21 -13.97
CA SER A 294 12.67 -9.79 -12.64
C SER A 294 11.54 -9.98 -11.66
N ILE A 295 11.92 -10.48 -10.49
CA ILE A 295 11.03 -10.80 -9.38
C ILE A 295 11.50 -10.12 -8.10
N VAL A 296 10.62 -10.09 -7.11
CA VAL A 296 10.98 -9.69 -5.74
C VAL A 296 10.39 -10.66 -4.73
N TYR A 297 11.23 -11.08 -3.78
CA TYR A 297 10.81 -11.76 -2.55
C TYR A 297 10.56 -10.73 -1.45
N GLU A 298 9.48 -10.91 -0.69
CA GLU A 298 9.12 -10.03 0.40
C GLU A 298 9.30 -10.72 1.76
N PHE A 299 10.25 -10.22 2.55
CA PHE A 299 10.53 -10.70 3.91
C PHE A 299 10.06 -9.67 4.93
N PRO A 300 8.92 -9.88 5.59
CA PRO A 300 8.47 -8.96 6.64
C PRO A 300 9.43 -8.91 7.81
N THR A 301 9.64 -7.72 8.35
CA THR A 301 10.53 -7.46 9.47
C THR A 301 9.96 -6.39 10.41
N ALA A 302 10.44 -6.35 11.65
CA ALA A 302 10.12 -5.29 12.59
C ALA A 302 11.02 -4.06 12.43
N GLU A 303 12.19 -4.23 11.79
CA GLU A 303 13.19 -3.19 11.61
C GLU A 303 13.23 -2.68 10.17
N GLY A 304 13.55 -1.41 9.99
CA GLY A 304 13.68 -0.76 8.68
C GLY A 304 12.68 0.37 8.49
N ASP A 305 12.45 0.74 7.23
CA ASP A 305 11.50 1.79 6.88
C ASP A 305 10.07 1.42 7.30
N PRO A 306 9.28 2.37 7.83
CA PRO A 306 7.91 2.11 8.25
C PRO A 306 6.98 1.99 7.03
N TYR A 307 6.45 0.79 6.78
CA TYR A 307 5.48 0.57 5.69
C TYR A 307 4.05 0.47 6.20
N TYR A 308 3.82 -0.25 7.31
CA TYR A 308 2.48 -0.56 7.79
C TYR A 308 2.34 -0.25 9.27
N PRO A 309 1.47 0.72 9.66
CA PRO A 309 1.03 0.88 11.04
C PRO A 309 0.41 -0.43 11.56
N ILE A 310 0.75 -0.85 12.77
CA ILE A 310 0.18 -2.07 13.36
C ILE A 310 -1.17 -1.74 14.01
N PRO A 311 -2.29 -2.27 13.48
CA PRO A 311 -3.63 -1.92 13.94
C PRO A 311 -3.99 -2.69 15.22
N ARG A 312 -3.66 -2.11 16.38
CA ARG A 312 -4.01 -2.61 17.71
C ARG A 312 -4.58 -1.49 18.57
N PRO A 313 -5.51 -1.79 19.52
CA PRO A 313 -6.12 -0.77 20.37
C PRO A 313 -5.10 0.07 21.17
N GLU A 314 -4.05 -0.56 21.71
CA GLU A 314 -2.99 0.14 22.45
C GLU A 314 -2.22 1.12 21.56
N ASN A 315 -1.95 0.77 20.31
CA ASN A 315 -1.28 1.66 19.36
C ASN A 315 -2.17 2.85 18.98
N ALA A 316 -3.46 2.60 18.83
CA ALA A 316 -4.45 3.66 18.59
C ALA A 316 -4.52 4.65 19.76
N ALA A 317 -4.37 4.17 21.01
CA ALA A 317 -4.34 5.03 22.19
C ALA A 317 -3.09 5.94 22.23
N VAL A 318 -1.91 5.41 21.88
CA VAL A 318 -0.69 6.22 21.74
C VAL A 318 -0.82 7.22 20.58
N TYR A 319 -1.32 6.76 19.42
CA TYR A 319 -1.53 7.66 18.27
C TYR A 319 -2.48 8.81 18.59
N LYS A 320 -3.53 8.57 19.40
CA LYS A 320 -4.47 9.63 19.82
C LYS A 320 -3.77 10.79 20.52
N GLN A 321 -2.77 10.53 21.37
CA GLN A 321 -1.97 11.56 22.04
C GLN A 321 -1.18 12.40 21.01
N TYR A 322 -0.59 11.75 20.00
CA TYR A 322 0.07 12.46 18.90
C TYR A 322 -0.92 13.25 18.05
N GLN A 323 -2.11 12.74 17.82
CA GLN A 323 -3.16 13.42 17.06
C GLN A 323 -3.64 14.69 17.76
N GLU A 324 -3.80 14.66 19.08
CA GLU A 324 -4.14 15.81 19.90
C GLU A 324 -3.04 16.88 19.78
N LEU A 325 -1.77 16.50 19.96
CA LEU A 325 -0.63 17.39 19.82
C LEU A 325 -0.49 17.96 18.40
N ALA A 326 -0.72 17.16 17.37
CA ALA A 326 -0.72 17.58 15.98
C ALA A 326 -1.82 18.62 15.69
N SER A 327 -3.01 18.48 16.31
CA SER A 327 -4.11 19.43 16.14
C SER A 327 -3.85 20.81 16.76
N GLU A 328 -2.96 20.88 17.75
CA GLU A 328 -2.56 22.13 18.41
C GLU A 328 -1.35 22.80 17.73
N THR A 329 -0.66 22.07 16.83
CA THR A 329 0.55 22.57 16.18
C THR A 329 0.19 23.50 15.02
N LYS A 330 0.51 24.79 15.16
CA LYS A 330 0.19 25.80 14.16
C LYS A 330 1.09 25.74 12.93
N ASN A 331 0.54 26.05 11.76
CA ASN A 331 1.26 26.08 10.48
C ASN A 331 1.87 24.74 10.07
N VAL A 332 1.37 23.61 10.60
CA VAL A 332 1.80 22.26 10.24
C VAL A 332 0.58 21.41 9.88
N TRP A 333 0.63 20.78 8.71
CA TRP A 333 -0.40 19.90 8.19
C TRP A 333 0.12 18.48 8.16
N PHE A 334 -0.53 17.57 8.84
CA PHE A 334 -0.18 16.16 8.86
C PHE A 334 -1.01 15.39 7.84
N ALA A 335 -0.35 14.74 6.87
CA ALA A 335 -1.02 14.04 5.78
C ALA A 335 -0.33 12.71 5.46
N GLY A 336 -1.10 11.76 4.94
CA GLY A 336 -0.59 10.47 4.49
C GLY A 336 -0.58 9.38 5.56
N ARG A 337 -0.17 8.19 5.14
CA ARG A 337 -0.25 6.95 5.92
C ARG A 337 0.48 7.03 7.26
N LEU A 338 1.70 7.55 7.26
CA LEU A 338 2.55 7.57 8.46
C LEU A 338 2.16 8.70 9.41
N ALA A 339 1.87 9.90 8.88
CA ALA A 339 1.48 11.04 9.69
C ALA A 339 0.08 10.90 10.33
N THR A 340 -0.79 10.07 9.75
CA THR A 340 -2.12 9.79 10.29
C THR A 340 -2.25 8.39 10.90
N TYR A 341 -1.17 7.63 10.96
CA TYR A 341 -1.10 6.26 11.49
C TYR A 341 -2.22 5.36 10.97
N LYS A 342 -2.49 5.40 9.66
CA LYS A 342 -3.56 4.63 9.01
C LYS A 342 -3.03 3.81 7.84
N TYR A 343 -3.57 2.61 7.69
CA TYR A 343 -3.23 1.72 6.58
C TYR A 343 -4.04 2.09 5.33
N TYR A 344 -3.59 3.12 4.62
CA TYR A 344 -4.20 3.58 3.37
C TYR A 344 -3.67 2.81 2.15
N ASN A 345 -4.54 2.55 1.18
CA ASN A 345 -4.16 2.26 -0.20
C ASN A 345 -3.74 3.56 -0.93
N MET A 346 -3.16 3.43 -2.13
CA MET A 346 -2.69 4.59 -2.90
C MET A 346 -3.80 5.61 -3.18
N ASP A 347 -4.97 5.14 -3.61
CA ASP A 347 -6.14 5.98 -3.87
C ASP A 347 -6.62 6.73 -2.63
N GLN A 348 -6.60 6.09 -1.48
CA GLN A 348 -6.94 6.70 -0.21
C GLN A 348 -5.92 7.77 0.22
N CYS A 349 -4.62 7.55 -0.07
CA CYS A 349 -3.60 8.57 0.13
C CYS A 349 -3.86 9.80 -0.74
N VAL A 350 -4.22 9.60 -2.01
CA VAL A 350 -4.58 10.68 -2.94
C VAL A 350 -5.84 11.40 -2.48
N ALA A 351 -6.89 10.67 -2.14
CA ALA A 351 -8.15 11.26 -1.65
C ALA A 351 -7.95 12.09 -0.38
N GLN A 352 -7.16 11.58 0.56
CA GLN A 352 -6.82 12.28 1.80
C GLN A 352 -5.99 13.54 1.51
N ALA A 353 -5.01 13.47 0.59
CA ALA A 353 -4.22 14.61 0.17
C ALA A 353 -5.07 15.71 -0.49
N LEU A 354 -5.99 15.35 -1.38
CA LEU A 354 -6.95 16.28 -1.99
C LEU A 354 -7.86 16.92 -0.93
N SER A 355 -8.31 16.15 0.07
CA SER A 355 -9.10 16.66 1.19
C SER A 355 -8.28 17.62 2.08
N THR A 356 -7.02 17.28 2.34
CA THR A 356 -6.11 18.16 3.12
C THR A 356 -5.85 19.46 2.37
N PHE A 357 -5.60 19.39 1.05
CA PHE A 357 -5.46 20.60 0.22
C PHE A 357 -6.69 21.50 0.32
N LYS A 358 -7.92 20.96 0.28
CA LYS A 358 -9.15 21.78 0.43
C LYS A 358 -9.19 22.54 1.76
N LYS A 359 -8.71 21.93 2.85
CA LYS A 359 -8.61 22.60 4.16
C LYS A 359 -7.56 23.71 4.14
N ILE A 360 -6.38 23.42 3.58
CA ILE A 360 -5.31 24.42 3.41
C ILE A 360 -5.82 25.60 2.56
N ALA A 361 -6.51 25.32 1.46
CA ALA A 361 -7.07 26.34 0.58
C ALA A 361 -8.10 27.24 1.29
N ALA A 362 -8.92 26.67 2.18
CA ALA A 362 -9.88 27.42 2.98
C ALA A 362 -9.21 28.36 3.99
N GLU A 363 -8.00 28.04 4.47
CA GLU A 363 -7.24 28.89 5.42
C GLU A 363 -6.33 29.90 4.70
N HIS A 364 -5.86 29.60 3.50
CA HIS A 364 -4.86 30.38 2.74
C HIS A 364 -5.38 30.92 1.41
N GLY A 365 -6.61 30.61 1.03
CA GLY A 365 -7.29 31.16 -0.13
C GLY A 365 -8.09 32.39 0.28
N GLU A 366 -7.54 33.54 0.01
CA GLU A 366 -8.29 34.79 -0.09
C GLU A 366 -8.91 34.91 -1.49
#